data_3536a22c472bc298fa281a3a508842a7
#
_entry.id   3536a22c472bc298fa281a3a508842a7
#
_cell.length_a   1.000
_cell.length_b   1.000
_cell.length_c   1.000
_cell.angle_alpha   90.00
_cell.angle_beta   90.00
_cell.angle_gamma   90.00
#
_symmetry.space_group_name_H-M   'P 1'
#
loop_
_entity.id
_entity.type
_entity.pdbx_description
1 polymer ?
#
loop_
_entity_poly.entity_id
_entity_poly.type
_entity_poly.pdbx_seq_one_letter_code
_entity_poly.pdbx_strand_id
1 'polypeptide(L)'
;MLDWSSQDEACASGSVLLKEIAMRQKSTSKTPGPVKGTDQTSQRAATGAPATTKGGSDASTPGGNGFDVGMFLADSTAAVNEALDRFLPKASVKPATMHKAMRYSLFAGGKRMRPALCLAAAQACGGTFESAMPLACAVECIHTYSLVHDDLPAMDNDDYRRGKLTSHKVFGEGIAVLAGDALLTQAFEIAAQCDGWKRYTHQDIVLEIAKASGSLQLIAGQVADLEGEGKSLSASQLRYIHERKTSALLCCSVRLGGMSANCSPAELEALTRFGYNVGLAFQVIDDILDVTQTSEKLGKTAGKDIKAGKATYPAIVGLERSRKIAEKLTSEAFAALTPFKGRAEVLNGLAQFLLQRDR
;
A
#
# COMPACT_ATOMS: atom_id res chain seq x y z
N MET A 1 -24.24 -38.60 -4.33
CA MET A 1 -24.22 -38.43 -5.79
C MET A 1 -25.21 -37.33 -6.09
N LEU A 2 -24.78 -36.10 -6.30
CA LEU A 2 -25.61 -34.98 -6.71
C LEU A 2 -25.37 -34.78 -8.22
N ASP A 3 -26.48 -34.81 -8.94
CA ASP A 3 -26.56 -34.75 -10.39
C ASP A 3 -26.23 -33.32 -10.90
N TRP A 4 -25.34 -33.19 -11.85
CA TRP A 4 -24.80 -31.93 -12.38
C TRP A 4 -25.31 -31.63 -13.81
N SER A 5 -26.54 -32.00 -14.14
CA SER A 5 -27.07 -31.87 -15.50
C SER A 5 -27.96 -30.62 -15.79
N SER A 6 -27.89 -29.54 -14.98
CA SER A 6 -28.77 -28.36 -15.17
C SER A 6 -28.03 -27.00 -15.25
N GLN A 7 -26.84 -26.91 -15.88
CA GLN A 7 -26.11 -25.65 -16.01
C GLN A 7 -26.04 -25.04 -17.43
N ASP A 8 -26.70 -25.58 -18.42
CA ASP A 8 -26.59 -25.05 -19.81
C ASP A 8 -27.62 -23.94 -20.16
N GLU A 9 -28.59 -23.61 -19.30
CA GLU A 9 -29.56 -22.54 -19.62
C GLU A 9 -29.19 -21.14 -19.09
N ALA A 10 -28.20 -21.00 -18.23
CA ALA A 10 -27.79 -19.69 -17.67
C ALA A 10 -26.85 -18.87 -18.58
N CYS A 11 -26.29 -19.46 -19.62
CA CYS A 11 -25.32 -18.77 -20.50
C CYS A 11 -25.97 -17.94 -21.62
N ALA A 12 -27.25 -18.14 -21.90
CA ALA A 12 -27.95 -17.42 -22.98
C ALA A 12 -28.51 -16.05 -22.54
N SER A 13 -28.76 -15.84 -21.24
CA SER A 13 -29.34 -14.57 -20.73
C SER A 13 -28.33 -13.44 -20.56
N GLY A 14 -27.04 -13.73 -20.35
CA GLY A 14 -25.98 -12.73 -20.20
C GLY A 14 -25.68 -11.93 -21.47
N SER A 15 -25.87 -12.53 -22.64
CA SER A 15 -25.62 -11.91 -23.94
C SER A 15 -26.66 -10.84 -24.33
N VAL A 16 -27.87 -10.95 -23.83
CA VAL A 16 -28.98 -10.00 -24.11
C VAL A 16 -28.81 -8.75 -23.24
N LEU A 17 -28.44 -8.92 -21.98
CA LEU A 17 -28.25 -7.79 -21.04
C LEU A 17 -27.09 -6.88 -21.44
N LEU A 18 -25.98 -7.44 -21.95
CA LEU A 18 -24.83 -6.66 -22.43
C LEU A 18 -25.13 -5.87 -23.70
N LYS A 19 -26.04 -6.37 -24.58
CA LYS A 19 -26.48 -5.61 -25.78
C LYS A 19 -27.40 -4.45 -25.44
N GLU A 20 -28.25 -4.57 -24.42
CA GLU A 20 -29.11 -3.46 -23.96
C GLU A 20 -28.32 -2.33 -23.31
N ILE A 21 -27.27 -2.64 -22.53
CA ILE A 21 -26.38 -1.65 -21.91
C ILE A 21 -25.59 -0.88 -22.99
N ALA A 22 -25.12 -1.55 -24.03
CA ALA A 22 -24.39 -0.93 -25.14
C ALA A 22 -25.29 0.00 -26.01
N MET A 23 -26.59 -0.28 -26.11
CA MET A 23 -27.52 0.59 -26.84
C MET A 23 -27.91 1.86 -26.06
N ARG A 24 -27.94 1.81 -24.73
CA ARG A 24 -28.24 3.00 -23.90
C ARG A 24 -27.09 4.01 -23.87
N GLN A 25 -25.84 3.60 -24.05
CA GLN A 25 -24.68 4.50 -24.07
C GLN A 25 -24.53 5.29 -25.38
N LYS A 26 -25.16 4.87 -26.48
CA LYS A 26 -25.11 5.59 -27.78
C LYS A 26 -26.13 6.73 -27.92
N SER A 27 -27.06 6.91 -26.99
CA SER A 27 -28.14 7.93 -27.11
C SER A 27 -27.87 9.22 -26.37
N THR A 28 -26.74 9.40 -25.68
CA THR A 28 -26.46 10.61 -24.85
C THR A 28 -25.31 11.49 -25.32
N SER A 29 -24.81 11.33 -26.55
CA SER A 29 -23.80 12.25 -27.11
C SER A 29 -24.43 13.25 -28.09
N LYS A 30 -25.00 14.34 -27.60
CA LYS A 30 -25.24 15.58 -28.36
C LYS A 30 -24.48 16.71 -27.68
N THR A 31 -23.46 17.18 -28.38
CA THR A 31 -22.62 18.32 -28.05
C THR A 31 -23.38 19.63 -28.24
N PRO A 32 -23.33 20.61 -27.35
CA PRO A 32 -23.67 22.01 -27.66
C PRO A 32 -22.41 22.78 -28.07
N GLY A 33 -22.54 23.59 -29.14
CA GLY A 33 -21.53 24.44 -29.71
C GLY A 33 -21.28 25.73 -28.90
N PRO A 34 -20.29 26.54 -29.29
CA PRO A 34 -19.65 27.56 -28.46
C PRO A 34 -20.42 28.88 -28.39
N VAL A 35 -20.51 29.46 -27.19
CA VAL A 35 -21.00 30.83 -26.96
C VAL A 35 -19.80 31.77 -26.77
N LYS A 36 -19.79 32.85 -27.53
CA LYS A 36 -18.81 33.95 -27.55
C LYS A 36 -18.89 34.81 -26.29
N GLY A 37 -17.72 35.36 -25.93
CA GLY A 37 -17.45 36.14 -24.76
C GLY A 37 -18.08 37.54 -24.67
N THR A 38 -17.91 38.14 -23.50
CA THR A 38 -17.71 39.59 -23.35
C THR A 38 -16.82 39.88 -22.14
N ASP A 39 -15.87 40.72 -22.42
CA ASP A 39 -14.89 41.40 -21.60
C ASP A 39 -15.54 42.37 -20.62
N GLN A 40 -15.06 42.45 -19.38
CA GLN A 40 -14.97 43.73 -18.66
C GLN A 40 -14.00 43.68 -17.47
N THR A 41 -13.00 44.50 -17.63
CA THR A 41 -12.03 45.03 -16.67
C THR A 41 -12.69 45.77 -15.49
N SER A 42 -12.15 45.64 -14.28
CA SER A 42 -11.83 46.82 -13.47
C SER A 42 -10.93 46.50 -12.28
N GLN A 43 -10.14 47.47 -11.98
CA GLN A 43 -8.95 47.64 -11.17
C GLN A 43 -9.20 47.87 -9.65
N ARG A 44 -8.09 47.74 -8.90
CA ARG A 44 -7.68 48.39 -7.63
C ARG A 44 -8.22 47.78 -6.34
N ALA A 45 -7.47 47.73 -5.23
CA ALA A 45 -6.18 48.36 -4.84
C ALA A 45 -5.62 47.67 -3.59
N ALA A 46 -4.35 47.87 -3.37
CA ALA A 46 -3.48 47.51 -2.29
C ALA A 46 -3.93 47.98 -0.87
N THR A 47 -3.48 47.30 0.17
CA THR A 47 -2.60 47.82 1.24
C THR A 47 -2.54 46.86 2.44
N GLY A 48 -1.34 46.72 3.01
CA GLY A 48 -1.16 46.45 4.43
C GLY A 48 -0.39 45.18 4.82
N ALA A 49 0.95 45.19 4.79
CA ALA A 49 1.75 44.50 5.78
C ALA A 49 1.85 45.38 7.05
N PRO A 50 2.09 44.88 8.24
CA PRO A 50 3.44 44.43 8.59
C PRO A 50 3.55 43.36 9.72
N ALA A 51 4.81 42.98 9.88
CA ALA A 51 5.54 42.67 11.13
C ALA A 51 5.89 41.22 11.41
N THR A 52 7.16 41.02 11.20
CA THR A 52 8.14 40.06 11.71
C THR A 52 7.99 39.68 13.18
N THR A 53 8.16 38.38 13.48
CA THR A 53 8.91 37.95 14.66
C THR A 53 9.87 36.82 14.29
N LYS A 54 11.15 37.08 14.63
CA LYS A 54 12.29 36.18 14.55
C LYS A 54 12.25 35.15 15.69
N GLY A 55 12.78 33.97 15.42
CA GLY A 55 13.16 33.06 16.49
C GLY A 55 13.64 31.70 15.98
N GLY A 56 14.99 31.56 15.85
CA GLY A 56 15.84 30.41 16.13
C GLY A 56 15.79 29.23 15.17
N SER A 57 16.64 29.16 14.18
CA SER A 57 17.98 28.51 13.93
C SER A 57 18.16 27.17 14.66
N ASP A 58 18.37 26.14 13.91
CA ASP A 58 19.52 25.37 13.48
C ASP A 58 19.14 23.93 13.17
N ALA A 59 19.39 23.42 12.04
CA ALA A 59 20.55 22.78 11.49
C ALA A 59 20.32 22.43 10.02
N SER A 60 20.77 23.30 9.15
CA SER A 60 20.98 23.01 7.74
C SER A 60 22.28 22.27 7.57
N THR A 61 22.23 21.03 7.10
CA THR A 61 23.38 20.40 6.44
C THR A 61 23.35 20.81 4.97
N PRO A 62 24.38 21.45 4.43
CA PRO A 62 24.42 21.83 3.03
C PRO A 62 24.99 20.68 2.19
N GLY A 63 24.26 20.25 1.18
CA GLY A 63 24.79 19.29 0.22
C GLY A 63 23.76 18.78 -0.79
N GLY A 64 23.71 19.42 -1.97
CA GLY A 64 23.14 18.85 -3.17
C GLY A 64 21.66 19.18 -3.40
N ASN A 65 21.32 19.43 -4.66
CA ASN A 65 19.95 19.36 -5.19
C ASN A 65 19.40 17.94 -4.99
N GLY A 66 19.18 17.52 -3.75
CA GLY A 66 18.77 16.18 -3.37
C GLY A 66 17.25 16.08 -3.37
N PHE A 67 16.76 14.97 -3.88
CA PHE A 67 15.38 14.54 -3.79
C PHE A 67 14.91 14.58 -2.31
N ASP A 68 13.81 15.33 -2.03
CA ASP A 68 13.20 15.40 -0.71
C ASP A 68 12.15 14.28 -0.57
N VAL A 69 12.53 13.26 0.16
CA VAL A 69 11.67 12.11 0.47
C VAL A 69 10.42 12.49 1.27
N GLY A 70 10.54 13.48 2.15
CA GLY A 70 9.43 13.97 2.98
C GLY A 70 8.38 14.65 2.12
N MET A 71 8.81 15.51 1.21
CA MET A 71 7.92 16.18 0.26
C MET A 71 7.25 15.17 -0.69
N PHE A 72 8.00 14.23 -1.27
CA PHE A 72 7.43 13.18 -2.11
C PHE A 72 6.37 12.35 -1.38
N LEU A 73 6.63 11.96 -0.13
CA LEU A 73 5.67 11.20 0.68
C LEU A 73 4.42 12.02 1.00
N ALA A 74 4.55 13.32 1.27
CA ALA A 74 3.41 14.20 1.52
C ALA A 74 2.53 14.32 0.27
N ASP A 75 3.12 14.61 -0.90
CA ASP A 75 2.44 14.80 -2.16
C ASP A 75 1.79 13.49 -2.64
N SER A 76 2.52 12.38 -2.61
CA SER A 76 1.98 11.07 -2.99
C SER A 76 0.86 10.62 -2.05
N THR A 77 0.98 10.87 -0.74
CA THR A 77 -0.08 10.57 0.24
C THR A 77 -1.34 11.38 -0.04
N ALA A 78 -1.22 12.67 -0.33
CA ALA A 78 -2.35 13.53 -0.67
C ALA A 78 -3.05 13.03 -1.94
N ALA A 79 -2.29 12.77 -3.01
CA ALA A 79 -2.82 12.28 -4.29
C ALA A 79 -3.51 10.91 -4.16
N VAL A 80 -2.90 9.98 -3.41
CA VAL A 80 -3.47 8.65 -3.14
C VAL A 80 -4.75 8.76 -2.33
N ASN A 81 -4.79 9.60 -1.29
CA ASN A 81 -6.00 9.79 -0.49
C ASN A 81 -7.15 10.37 -1.31
N GLU A 82 -6.87 11.33 -2.20
CA GLU A 82 -7.85 11.89 -3.13
C GLU A 82 -8.36 10.83 -4.10
N ALA A 83 -7.46 10.02 -4.68
CA ALA A 83 -7.84 8.93 -5.57
C ALA A 83 -8.68 7.86 -4.86
N LEU A 84 -8.30 7.44 -3.65
CA LEU A 84 -9.08 6.53 -2.81
C LEU A 84 -10.47 7.08 -2.48
N ASP A 85 -10.60 8.41 -2.23
CA ASP A 85 -11.91 9.04 -2.00
C ASP A 85 -12.82 8.93 -3.21
N ARG A 86 -12.26 8.99 -4.44
CA ARG A 86 -13.01 8.80 -5.69
C ARG A 86 -13.39 7.33 -5.94
N PHE A 87 -12.48 6.39 -5.67
CA PHE A 87 -12.69 4.97 -5.94
C PHE A 87 -13.66 4.30 -4.95
N LEU A 88 -13.70 4.74 -3.69
CA LEU A 88 -14.57 4.13 -2.71
C LEU A 88 -16.00 4.68 -2.78
N PRO A 89 -17.01 3.83 -2.53
CA PRO A 89 -18.38 4.29 -2.35
C PRO A 89 -18.45 5.37 -1.25
N LYS A 90 -19.30 6.37 -1.45
CA LYS A 90 -19.51 7.42 -0.44
C LYS A 90 -20.17 6.82 0.81
N ALA A 91 -19.88 7.38 1.98
CA ALA A 91 -20.40 6.93 3.26
C ALA A 91 -21.93 6.93 3.37
N SER A 92 -22.64 7.66 2.50
CA SER A 92 -24.09 7.73 2.43
C SER A 92 -24.73 6.62 1.57
N VAL A 93 -23.96 5.94 0.73
CA VAL A 93 -24.45 4.85 -0.13
C VAL A 93 -24.85 3.66 0.75
N LYS A 94 -25.97 3.01 0.46
CA LYS A 94 -26.43 1.81 1.19
C LYS A 94 -25.63 0.58 0.77
N PRO A 95 -25.20 -0.26 1.72
CA PRO A 95 -25.38 -0.16 3.18
C PRO A 95 -24.38 0.82 3.82
N ALA A 96 -24.89 1.94 4.35
CA ALA A 96 -24.07 3.07 4.81
C ALA A 96 -23.07 2.71 5.92
N THR A 97 -23.42 1.79 6.83
CA THR A 97 -22.53 1.37 7.92
C THR A 97 -21.26 0.71 7.40
N MET A 98 -21.36 -0.17 6.40
CA MET A 98 -20.22 -0.83 5.79
C MET A 98 -19.30 0.18 5.10
N HIS A 99 -19.84 1.09 4.27
CA HIS A 99 -19.01 2.10 3.59
C HIS A 99 -18.37 3.08 4.57
N LYS A 100 -19.03 3.41 5.69
CA LYS A 100 -18.43 4.17 6.79
C LYS A 100 -17.26 3.41 7.43
N ALA A 101 -17.40 2.11 7.68
CA ALA A 101 -16.34 1.28 8.29
C ALA A 101 -15.13 1.11 7.36
N MET A 102 -15.36 0.85 6.05
CA MET A 102 -14.29 0.83 5.04
C MET A 102 -13.49 2.13 5.04
N ARG A 103 -14.19 3.26 4.91
CA ARG A 103 -13.59 4.60 4.87
C ARG A 103 -12.91 4.97 6.18
N TYR A 104 -13.51 4.63 7.32
CA TYR A 104 -12.93 4.85 8.64
C TYR A 104 -11.54 4.21 8.75
N SER A 105 -11.42 2.93 8.37
CA SER A 105 -10.17 2.19 8.44
C SER A 105 -9.15 2.69 7.42
N LEU A 106 -9.58 2.93 6.18
CA LEU A 106 -8.69 3.37 5.11
C LEU A 106 -8.14 4.77 5.37
N PHE A 107 -8.95 5.71 5.88
CA PHE A 107 -8.55 7.08 6.18
C PHE A 107 -8.13 7.30 7.66
N ALA A 108 -7.82 6.22 8.37
CA ALA A 108 -7.29 6.31 9.74
C ALA A 108 -5.89 6.96 9.82
N GLY A 109 -5.28 7.30 8.70
CA GLY A 109 -3.92 7.83 8.59
C GLY A 109 -2.94 6.79 8.05
N GLY A 110 -1.64 7.07 8.19
CA GLY A 110 -0.54 6.23 7.69
C GLY A 110 0.25 6.90 6.58
N LYS A 111 1.51 6.50 6.44
CA LYS A 111 2.49 7.09 5.48
C LYS A 111 2.28 6.66 4.03
N ARG A 112 1.30 5.82 3.73
CA ARG A 112 1.02 5.29 2.37
C ARG A 112 2.27 4.76 1.66
N MET A 113 3.14 4.05 2.38
CA MET A 113 4.43 3.60 1.83
C MET A 113 4.29 2.64 0.65
N ARG A 114 3.31 1.73 0.68
CA ARG A 114 3.08 0.80 -0.44
C ARG A 114 2.62 1.52 -1.70
N PRO A 115 1.63 2.41 -1.65
CA PRO A 115 1.31 3.33 -2.75
C PRO A 115 2.51 4.14 -3.23
N ALA A 116 3.26 4.77 -2.32
CA ALA A 116 4.43 5.58 -2.67
C ALA A 116 5.50 4.78 -3.43
N LEU A 117 5.77 3.54 -2.98
CA LEU A 117 6.67 2.62 -3.67
C LEU A 117 6.16 2.21 -5.06
N CYS A 118 4.85 2.01 -5.22
CA CYS A 118 4.23 1.72 -6.51
C CYS A 118 4.43 2.89 -7.48
N LEU A 119 4.11 4.11 -7.05
CA LEU A 119 4.27 5.33 -7.85
C LEU A 119 5.74 5.60 -8.21
N ALA A 120 6.66 5.43 -7.25
CA ALA A 120 8.09 5.59 -7.48
C ALA A 120 8.66 4.54 -8.46
N ALA A 121 8.18 3.30 -8.39
CA ALA A 121 8.58 2.25 -9.33
C ALA A 121 8.09 2.54 -10.76
N ALA A 122 6.87 3.07 -10.90
CA ALA A 122 6.36 3.52 -12.19
C ALA A 122 7.26 4.61 -12.78
N GLN A 123 7.62 5.64 -12.01
CA GLN A 123 8.54 6.70 -12.45
C GLN A 123 9.92 6.16 -12.84
N ALA A 124 10.49 5.25 -12.05
CA ALA A 124 11.77 4.62 -12.35
C ALA A 124 11.77 3.87 -13.69
N CYS A 125 10.62 3.35 -14.09
CA CYS A 125 10.41 2.68 -15.38
C CYS A 125 9.93 3.63 -16.49
N GLY A 126 9.84 4.95 -16.25
CA GLY A 126 9.40 5.94 -17.23
C GLY A 126 7.89 6.07 -17.39
N GLY A 127 7.10 5.55 -16.45
CA GLY A 127 5.65 5.71 -16.38
C GLY A 127 5.24 6.98 -15.63
N THR A 128 3.93 7.18 -15.48
CA THR A 128 3.32 8.33 -14.82
C THR A 128 2.57 7.94 -13.55
N PHE A 129 2.27 8.92 -12.71
CA PHE A 129 1.44 8.70 -11.52
C PHE A 129 0.02 8.29 -11.90
N GLU A 130 -0.53 8.86 -12.96
CA GLU A 130 -1.89 8.58 -13.42
C GLU A 130 -2.04 7.10 -13.80
N SER A 131 -1.06 6.54 -14.53
CA SER A 131 -1.10 5.13 -14.95
C SER A 131 -0.95 4.16 -13.78
N ALA A 132 -0.21 4.53 -12.72
CA ALA A 132 0.03 3.69 -11.56
C ALA A 132 -0.99 3.90 -10.42
N MET A 133 -1.72 5.01 -10.42
CA MET A 133 -2.60 5.42 -9.31
C MET A 133 -3.67 4.38 -8.94
N PRO A 134 -4.40 3.76 -9.90
CA PRO A 134 -5.35 2.70 -9.55
C PRO A 134 -4.68 1.54 -8.82
N LEU A 135 -3.50 1.11 -9.28
CA LEU A 135 -2.75 0.01 -8.67
C LEU A 135 -2.19 0.36 -7.29
N ALA A 136 -1.72 1.59 -7.11
CA ALA A 136 -1.32 2.13 -5.81
C ALA A 136 -2.49 2.13 -4.81
N CYS A 137 -3.69 2.54 -5.25
CA CYS A 137 -4.91 2.49 -4.44
C CYS A 137 -5.35 1.06 -4.13
N ALA A 138 -5.28 0.15 -5.10
CA ALA A 138 -5.61 -1.26 -4.91
C ALA A 138 -4.73 -1.92 -3.83
N VAL A 139 -3.41 -1.70 -3.88
CA VAL A 139 -2.49 -2.23 -2.86
C VAL A 139 -2.78 -1.66 -1.47
N GLU A 140 -3.18 -0.40 -1.35
CA GLU A 140 -3.53 0.17 -0.04
C GLU A 140 -4.85 -0.41 0.48
N CYS A 141 -5.81 -0.74 -0.38
CA CYS A 141 -7.01 -1.48 0.02
C CYS A 141 -6.66 -2.88 0.54
N ILE A 142 -5.78 -3.62 -0.16
CA ILE A 142 -5.24 -4.92 0.30
C ILE A 142 -4.57 -4.77 1.66
N HIS A 143 -3.69 -3.79 1.83
CA HIS A 143 -3.04 -3.55 3.12
C HIS A 143 -4.03 -3.22 4.22
N THR A 144 -5.03 -2.40 3.92
CA THR A 144 -5.98 -1.94 4.94
C THR A 144 -6.92 -3.06 5.38
N TYR A 145 -7.41 -3.91 4.45
CA TYR A 145 -8.23 -5.06 4.85
C TYR A 145 -7.47 -5.98 5.81
N SER A 146 -6.19 -6.26 5.51
CA SER A 146 -5.39 -7.14 6.37
C SER A 146 -5.26 -6.57 7.79
N LEU A 147 -5.06 -5.24 7.91
CA LEU A 147 -5.03 -4.58 9.22
C LEU A 147 -6.38 -4.64 9.95
N VAL A 148 -7.50 -4.47 9.24
CA VAL A 148 -8.84 -4.56 9.84
C VAL A 148 -9.11 -5.95 10.39
N HIS A 149 -8.69 -6.99 9.67
CA HIS A 149 -8.84 -8.37 10.12
C HIS A 149 -7.83 -8.74 11.22
N ASP A 150 -6.58 -8.28 11.12
CA ASP A 150 -5.56 -8.48 12.17
C ASP A 150 -6.00 -7.91 13.52
N ASP A 151 -6.71 -6.78 13.53
CA ASP A 151 -7.18 -6.13 14.76
C ASP A 151 -8.33 -6.88 15.47
N LEU A 152 -9.00 -7.84 14.82
CA LEU A 152 -10.15 -8.55 15.39
C LEU A 152 -9.79 -9.34 16.65
N PRO A 153 -10.79 -9.58 17.56
CA PRO A 153 -10.57 -10.38 18.79
C PRO A 153 -10.07 -11.81 18.53
N ALA A 154 -10.38 -12.38 17.36
CA ALA A 154 -9.92 -13.71 16.97
C ALA A 154 -8.47 -13.72 16.41
N MET A 155 -7.84 -12.56 16.31
CA MET A 155 -6.51 -12.33 15.78
C MET A 155 -5.64 -11.62 16.85
N ASP A 156 -5.07 -10.44 16.53
CA ASP A 156 -4.21 -9.69 17.47
C ASP A 156 -4.99 -9.02 18.62
N ASN A 157 -6.33 -8.91 18.53
CA ASN A 157 -7.23 -8.28 19.51
C ASN A 157 -6.77 -6.88 19.93
N ASP A 158 -6.40 -6.05 18.97
CA ASP A 158 -5.91 -4.69 19.21
C ASP A 158 -7.08 -3.70 19.34
N ASP A 159 -7.11 -2.93 20.44
CA ASP A 159 -8.11 -1.87 20.66
C ASP A 159 -7.83 -0.59 19.87
N TYR A 160 -6.57 -0.32 19.57
CA TYR A 160 -6.12 0.92 18.93
C TYR A 160 -5.16 0.66 17.77
N ARG A 161 -5.37 1.39 16.66
CA ARG A 161 -4.46 1.45 15.51
C ARG A 161 -4.26 2.88 15.06
N ARG A 162 -3.00 3.31 14.93
CA ARG A 162 -2.64 4.70 14.55
C ARG A 162 -3.31 5.75 15.44
N GLY A 163 -3.43 5.47 16.74
CA GLY A 163 -4.03 6.37 17.74
C GLY A 163 -5.57 6.47 17.70
N LYS A 164 -6.24 5.66 16.87
CA LYS A 164 -7.71 5.57 16.81
C LYS A 164 -8.17 4.18 17.24
N LEU A 165 -9.40 4.08 17.76
CA LEU A 165 -10.04 2.79 18.01
C LEU A 165 -10.09 1.97 16.72
N THR A 166 -9.91 0.66 16.83
CA THR A 166 -9.99 -0.26 15.70
C THR A 166 -11.40 -0.42 15.17
N SER A 167 -11.55 -0.89 13.95
CA SER A 167 -12.86 -0.99 13.29
C SER A 167 -13.87 -1.80 14.09
N HIS A 168 -13.44 -2.93 14.69
CA HIS A 168 -14.35 -3.77 15.48
C HIS A 168 -14.83 -3.10 16.77
N LYS A 169 -14.02 -2.20 17.36
CA LYS A 169 -14.42 -1.41 18.54
C LYS A 169 -15.45 -0.34 18.21
N VAL A 170 -15.43 0.21 17.00
CA VAL A 170 -16.33 1.30 16.57
C VAL A 170 -17.61 0.77 15.95
N PHE A 171 -17.54 -0.28 15.14
CA PHE A 171 -18.64 -0.77 14.32
C PHE A 171 -19.12 -2.17 14.72
N GLY A 172 -18.43 -2.85 15.63
CA GLY A 172 -18.65 -4.25 15.98
C GLY A 172 -17.92 -5.23 15.05
N GLU A 173 -17.68 -6.45 15.55
CA GLU A 173 -16.87 -7.47 14.89
C GLU A 173 -17.42 -7.86 13.51
N GLY A 174 -18.72 -8.14 13.39
CA GLY A 174 -19.33 -8.55 12.13
C GLY A 174 -19.18 -7.49 11.02
N ILE A 175 -19.35 -6.20 11.37
CA ILE A 175 -19.13 -5.11 10.38
C ILE A 175 -17.67 -4.96 10.05
N ALA A 176 -16.75 -5.16 11.00
CA ALA A 176 -15.32 -5.11 10.73
C ALA A 176 -14.88 -6.23 9.78
N VAL A 177 -15.34 -7.47 9.97
CA VAL A 177 -15.11 -8.59 9.04
C VAL A 177 -15.58 -8.21 7.63
N LEU A 178 -16.84 -7.79 7.48
CA LEU A 178 -17.42 -7.43 6.18
C LEU A 178 -16.74 -6.21 5.53
N ALA A 179 -16.27 -5.24 6.33
CA ALA A 179 -15.53 -4.10 5.82
C ALA A 179 -14.16 -4.50 5.28
N GLY A 180 -13.48 -5.47 5.92
CA GLY A 180 -12.26 -6.08 5.40
C GLY A 180 -12.50 -6.82 4.09
N ASP A 181 -13.52 -7.68 4.02
CA ASP A 181 -13.93 -8.40 2.79
C ASP A 181 -14.23 -7.43 1.65
N ALA A 182 -14.96 -6.35 1.96
CA ALA A 182 -15.32 -5.34 0.98
C ALA A 182 -14.09 -4.56 0.48
N LEU A 183 -13.12 -4.23 1.35
CA LEU A 183 -11.86 -3.60 0.94
C LEU A 183 -11.01 -4.53 0.07
N LEU A 184 -10.95 -5.83 0.41
CA LEU A 184 -10.27 -6.84 -0.41
C LEU A 184 -10.88 -6.90 -1.81
N THR A 185 -12.20 -6.97 -1.91
CA THR A 185 -12.92 -7.01 -3.20
C THR A 185 -12.76 -5.69 -3.97
N GLN A 186 -12.83 -4.54 -3.27
CA GLN A 186 -12.65 -3.22 -3.85
C GLN A 186 -11.26 -3.05 -4.48
N ALA A 187 -10.22 -3.67 -3.93
CA ALA A 187 -8.89 -3.64 -4.52
C ALA A 187 -8.88 -4.22 -5.96
N PHE A 188 -9.58 -5.34 -6.18
CA PHE A 188 -9.69 -5.94 -7.51
C PHE A 188 -10.58 -5.12 -8.44
N GLU A 189 -11.66 -4.53 -7.93
CA GLU A 189 -12.50 -3.62 -8.70
C GLU A 189 -11.72 -2.40 -9.19
N ILE A 190 -10.89 -1.79 -8.34
CA ILE A 190 -10.02 -0.67 -8.70
C ILE A 190 -8.95 -1.13 -9.71
N ALA A 191 -8.30 -2.26 -9.46
CA ALA A 191 -7.26 -2.77 -10.35
C ALA A 191 -7.79 -3.12 -11.74
N ALA A 192 -9.03 -3.58 -11.85
CA ALA A 192 -9.69 -3.88 -13.13
C ALA A 192 -10.01 -2.63 -13.97
N GLN A 193 -9.98 -1.42 -13.37
CA GLN A 193 -10.22 -0.14 -14.04
C GLN A 193 -8.94 0.48 -14.60
N CYS A 194 -7.75 -0.11 -14.34
CA CYS A 194 -6.52 0.40 -14.92
C CYS A 194 -6.46 0.16 -16.43
N ASP A 195 -5.63 0.92 -17.13
CA ASP A 195 -5.35 0.65 -18.54
C ASP A 195 -4.58 -0.67 -18.71
N GLY A 196 -4.78 -1.32 -19.84
CA GLY A 196 -3.96 -2.47 -20.22
C GLY A 196 -2.67 -2.01 -20.90
N TRP A 197 -1.59 -2.75 -20.70
CA TRP A 197 -0.27 -2.48 -21.32
C TRP A 197 0.14 -3.58 -22.26
N LYS A 198 1.03 -3.28 -23.19
CA LYS A 198 1.45 -4.23 -24.22
C LYS A 198 2.09 -5.51 -23.65
N ARG A 199 2.88 -5.37 -22.54
CA ARG A 199 3.56 -6.53 -21.91
C ARG A 199 2.76 -7.12 -20.76
N TYR A 200 1.88 -6.33 -20.15
CA TYR A 200 1.14 -6.72 -18.95
C TYR A 200 -0.34 -6.49 -19.17
N THR A 201 -1.08 -7.57 -19.26
CA THR A 201 -2.53 -7.55 -19.44
C THR A 201 -3.23 -7.27 -18.11
N HIS A 202 -4.53 -6.96 -18.15
CA HIS A 202 -5.35 -6.90 -16.94
C HIS A 202 -5.30 -8.20 -16.14
N GLN A 203 -5.21 -9.36 -16.81
CA GLN A 203 -5.07 -10.65 -16.13
C GLN A 203 -3.76 -10.75 -15.35
N ASP A 204 -2.65 -10.26 -15.91
CA ASP A 204 -1.36 -10.24 -15.22
C ASP A 204 -1.41 -9.36 -13.96
N ILE A 205 -2.05 -8.20 -14.04
CA ILE A 205 -2.23 -7.28 -12.92
C ILE A 205 -3.09 -7.92 -11.81
N VAL A 206 -4.24 -8.46 -12.17
CA VAL A 206 -5.14 -9.13 -11.21
C VAL A 206 -4.45 -10.33 -10.57
N LEU A 207 -3.71 -11.12 -11.36
CA LEU A 207 -2.96 -12.27 -10.89
C LEU A 207 -1.82 -11.87 -9.95
N GLU A 208 -1.11 -10.77 -10.22
CA GLU A 208 -0.06 -10.24 -9.35
C GLU A 208 -0.61 -9.90 -7.95
N ILE A 209 -1.73 -9.16 -7.89
CA ILE A 209 -2.40 -8.81 -6.63
C ILE A 209 -2.90 -10.08 -5.92
N ALA A 210 -3.59 -10.96 -6.64
CA ALA A 210 -4.15 -12.18 -6.08
C ALA A 210 -3.08 -13.12 -5.50
N LYS A 211 -1.94 -13.28 -6.18
CA LYS A 211 -0.81 -14.06 -5.67
C LYS A 211 -0.22 -13.45 -4.41
N ALA A 212 0.01 -12.13 -4.40
CA ALA A 212 0.63 -11.45 -3.26
C ALA A 212 -0.26 -11.43 -2.02
N SER A 213 -1.58 -11.30 -2.18
CA SER A 213 -2.56 -11.27 -1.08
C SER A 213 -3.11 -12.64 -0.69
N GLY A 214 -2.87 -13.66 -1.50
CA GLY A 214 -3.51 -14.97 -1.39
C GLY A 214 -2.87 -15.92 -0.37
N SER A 215 -3.38 -17.17 -0.38
CA SER A 215 -3.06 -18.24 0.55
C SER A 215 -1.62 -18.76 0.50
N LEU A 216 -0.83 -18.39 -0.52
CA LEU A 216 0.58 -18.76 -0.64
C LEU A 216 1.53 -17.62 -0.23
N GLN A 217 1.01 -16.42 0.04
CA GLN A 217 1.80 -15.26 0.41
C GLN A 217 1.23 -14.59 1.68
N LEU A 218 0.58 -13.43 1.60
CA LEU A 218 0.17 -12.65 2.77
C LEU A 218 -0.64 -13.48 3.78
N ILE A 219 -1.66 -14.22 3.32
CA ILE A 219 -2.48 -15.07 4.20
C ILE A 219 -1.64 -16.23 4.78
N ALA A 220 -0.75 -16.86 3.98
CA ALA A 220 0.14 -17.90 4.49
C ALA A 220 1.08 -17.37 5.60
N GLY A 221 1.58 -16.13 5.42
CA GLY A 221 2.40 -15.47 6.43
C GLY A 221 1.61 -15.20 7.71
N GLN A 222 0.36 -14.78 7.59
CA GLN A 222 -0.52 -14.56 8.73
C GLN A 222 -0.87 -15.85 9.49
N VAL A 223 -1.17 -16.94 8.77
CA VAL A 223 -1.39 -18.26 9.38
C VAL A 223 -0.15 -18.73 10.11
N ALA A 224 1.04 -18.63 9.48
CA ALA A 224 2.28 -19.06 10.11
C ALA A 224 2.66 -18.20 11.33
N ASP A 225 2.30 -16.92 11.35
CA ASP A 225 2.48 -16.02 12.49
C ASP A 225 1.61 -16.48 13.68
N LEU A 226 0.31 -16.70 13.46
CA LEU A 226 -0.61 -17.24 14.48
C LEU A 226 -0.17 -18.62 15.00
N GLU A 227 0.22 -19.54 14.11
CA GLU A 227 0.70 -20.87 14.50
C GLU A 227 2.02 -20.82 15.27
N GLY A 228 2.80 -19.75 15.07
CA GLY A 228 4.09 -19.52 15.72
C GLY A 228 4.00 -18.91 17.12
N GLU A 229 2.85 -18.35 17.52
CA GLU A 229 2.68 -17.69 18.81
C GLU A 229 2.95 -18.65 19.98
N GLY A 230 3.76 -18.18 20.93
CA GLY A 230 4.17 -18.95 22.09
C GLY A 230 5.09 -20.13 21.79
N LYS A 231 5.58 -20.31 20.55
CA LYS A 231 6.49 -21.39 20.16
C LYS A 231 7.91 -20.88 19.89
N SER A 232 8.88 -21.76 20.07
CA SER A 232 10.25 -21.50 19.64
C SER A 232 10.38 -21.73 18.15
N LEU A 233 10.50 -20.65 17.37
CA LEU A 233 10.70 -20.73 15.92
C LEU A 233 12.18 -20.77 15.56
N SER A 234 12.50 -21.46 14.48
CA SER A 234 13.81 -21.37 13.82
C SER A 234 13.90 -20.08 12.99
N ALA A 235 15.12 -19.65 12.67
CA ALA A 235 15.35 -18.49 11.80
C ALA A 235 14.70 -18.65 10.41
N SER A 236 14.61 -19.88 9.88
CA SER A 236 13.94 -20.15 8.61
C SER A 236 12.43 -20.00 8.68
N GLN A 237 11.82 -20.42 9.80
CA GLN A 237 10.38 -20.24 10.01
C GLN A 237 10.02 -18.76 10.20
N LEU A 238 10.79 -18.01 11.00
CA LEU A 238 10.58 -16.58 11.16
C LEU A 238 10.78 -15.83 9.82
N ARG A 239 11.80 -16.20 9.06
CA ARG A 239 12.02 -15.67 7.72
C ARG A 239 10.82 -15.94 6.82
N TYR A 240 10.24 -17.14 6.82
CA TYR A 240 9.05 -17.50 6.07
C TYR A 240 7.87 -16.56 6.40
N ILE A 241 7.64 -16.28 7.70
CA ILE A 241 6.58 -15.35 8.15
C ILE A 241 6.83 -13.96 7.55
N HIS A 242 8.01 -13.39 7.72
CA HIS A 242 8.34 -12.05 7.25
C HIS A 242 8.28 -11.91 5.73
N GLU A 243 8.75 -12.92 5.00
CA GLU A 243 8.67 -12.97 3.54
C GLU A 243 7.23 -12.93 3.05
N ARG A 244 6.37 -13.71 3.67
CA ARG A 244 4.98 -13.88 3.25
C ARG A 244 4.07 -12.75 3.75
N LYS A 245 4.10 -12.47 5.05
CA LYS A 245 3.22 -11.47 5.68
C LYS A 245 3.54 -10.05 5.21
N THR A 246 4.82 -9.71 5.01
CA THR A 246 5.23 -8.32 4.75
C THR A 246 5.90 -8.13 3.39
N SER A 247 6.95 -8.91 3.06
CA SER A 247 7.74 -8.67 1.85
C SER A 247 6.94 -8.90 0.58
N ALA A 248 6.03 -9.88 0.56
CA ALA A 248 5.20 -10.19 -0.61
C ALA A 248 4.40 -8.98 -1.10
N LEU A 249 3.73 -8.25 -0.20
CA LEU A 249 2.92 -7.09 -0.60
C LEU A 249 3.77 -5.86 -0.93
N LEU A 250 4.93 -5.67 -0.29
CA LEU A 250 5.89 -4.62 -0.67
C LEU A 250 6.49 -4.89 -2.05
N CYS A 251 6.84 -6.14 -2.33
CA CYS A 251 7.31 -6.57 -3.64
C CYS A 251 6.22 -6.36 -4.71
N CYS A 252 4.98 -6.78 -4.44
CA CYS A 252 3.84 -6.55 -5.32
C CYS A 252 3.67 -5.05 -5.63
N SER A 253 3.82 -4.17 -4.65
CA SER A 253 3.68 -2.72 -4.84
C SER A 253 4.65 -2.18 -5.90
N VAL A 254 5.93 -2.51 -5.80
CA VAL A 254 6.92 -2.03 -6.78
C VAL A 254 6.78 -2.72 -8.14
N ARG A 255 6.39 -3.98 -8.17
CA ARG A 255 6.13 -4.73 -9.41
C ARG A 255 4.95 -4.13 -10.17
N LEU A 256 3.84 -3.85 -9.50
CA LEU A 256 2.67 -3.19 -10.10
C LEU A 256 3.03 -1.81 -10.68
N GLY A 257 3.84 -1.03 -9.97
CA GLY A 257 4.38 0.22 -10.51
C GLY A 257 5.19 0.02 -11.79
N GLY A 258 6.10 -0.95 -11.83
CA GLY A 258 6.84 -1.31 -13.03
C GLY A 258 5.93 -1.80 -14.17
N MET A 259 4.95 -2.64 -13.87
CA MET A 259 3.98 -3.14 -14.84
C MET A 259 3.14 -2.01 -15.44
N SER A 260 2.70 -1.03 -14.63
CA SER A 260 1.96 0.15 -15.09
C SER A 260 2.77 1.07 -16.02
N ALA A 261 4.08 0.97 -15.97
CA ALA A 261 5.00 1.65 -16.88
C ALA A 261 5.42 0.77 -18.07
N ASN A 262 4.80 -0.41 -18.25
CA ASN A 262 5.16 -1.36 -19.30
C ASN A 262 6.66 -1.74 -19.30
N CYS A 263 7.29 -1.84 -18.11
CA CYS A 263 8.70 -2.08 -17.92
C CYS A 263 9.18 -3.37 -18.60
N SER A 264 10.47 -3.48 -18.89
CA SER A 264 11.07 -4.69 -19.43
C SER A 264 11.08 -5.83 -18.39
N PRO A 265 11.15 -7.11 -18.80
CA PRO A 265 11.28 -8.23 -17.87
C PRO A 265 12.50 -8.10 -16.93
N ALA A 266 13.62 -7.53 -17.43
CA ALA A 266 14.82 -7.31 -16.63
C ALA A 266 14.60 -6.22 -15.54
N GLU A 267 13.88 -5.15 -15.87
CA GLU A 267 13.49 -4.13 -14.89
C GLU A 267 12.51 -4.70 -13.86
N LEU A 268 11.54 -5.53 -14.29
CA LEU A 268 10.60 -6.18 -13.37
C LEU A 268 11.32 -7.12 -12.40
N GLU A 269 12.30 -7.88 -12.88
CA GLU A 269 13.13 -8.75 -12.03
C GLU A 269 13.98 -7.94 -11.03
N ALA A 270 14.53 -6.80 -11.44
CA ALA A 270 15.24 -5.88 -10.58
C ALA A 270 14.33 -5.31 -9.47
N LEU A 271 13.11 -4.87 -9.83
CA LEU A 271 12.09 -4.43 -8.87
C LEU A 271 11.66 -5.55 -7.91
N THR A 272 11.58 -6.80 -8.40
CA THR A 272 11.27 -7.97 -7.57
C THR A 272 12.31 -8.16 -6.49
N ARG A 273 13.59 -8.19 -6.86
CA ARG A 273 14.71 -8.30 -5.90
C ARG A 273 14.75 -7.13 -4.92
N PHE A 274 14.54 -5.91 -5.42
CA PHE A 274 14.45 -4.72 -4.58
C PHE A 274 13.34 -4.82 -3.55
N GLY A 275 12.09 -5.02 -3.98
CA GLY A 275 10.93 -5.04 -3.10
C GLY A 275 10.97 -6.16 -2.07
N TYR A 276 11.46 -7.33 -2.47
CA TYR A 276 11.65 -8.46 -1.58
C TYR A 276 12.66 -8.17 -0.46
N ASN A 277 13.85 -7.67 -0.84
CA ASN A 277 14.91 -7.38 0.13
C ASN A 277 14.55 -6.19 1.04
N VAL A 278 13.91 -5.15 0.52
CA VAL A 278 13.41 -4.03 1.34
C VAL A 278 12.39 -4.53 2.37
N GLY A 279 11.44 -5.37 1.94
CA GLY A 279 10.41 -5.90 2.84
C GLY A 279 10.99 -6.75 3.96
N LEU A 280 11.94 -7.60 3.65
CA LEU A 280 12.59 -8.46 4.64
C LEU A 280 13.53 -7.65 5.56
N ALA A 281 14.34 -6.73 5.00
CA ALA A 281 15.18 -5.83 5.80
C ALA A 281 14.35 -5.01 6.78
N PHE A 282 13.21 -4.48 6.32
CA PHE A 282 12.27 -3.71 7.14
C PHE A 282 11.82 -4.49 8.38
N GLN A 283 11.46 -5.77 8.23
CA GLN A 283 11.02 -6.59 9.36
C GLN A 283 12.16 -6.93 10.31
N VAL A 284 13.35 -7.25 9.78
CA VAL A 284 14.53 -7.50 10.63
C VAL A 284 14.89 -6.26 11.44
N ILE A 285 14.80 -5.08 10.83
CA ILE A 285 15.05 -3.79 11.51
C ILE A 285 13.96 -3.51 12.55
N ASP A 286 12.68 -3.77 12.24
CA ASP A 286 11.57 -3.60 13.18
C ASP A 286 11.77 -4.48 14.43
N ASP A 287 12.18 -5.74 14.25
CA ASP A 287 12.54 -6.68 15.32
C ASP A 287 13.72 -6.15 16.18
N ILE A 288 14.73 -5.57 15.54
CA ILE A 288 15.89 -4.97 16.24
C ILE A 288 15.44 -3.78 17.08
N LEU A 289 14.61 -2.92 16.52
CA LEU A 289 14.12 -1.71 17.19
C LEU A 289 13.23 -2.04 18.39
N ASP A 290 12.39 -3.07 18.29
CA ASP A 290 11.51 -3.49 19.39
C ASP A 290 12.30 -3.90 20.65
N VAL A 291 13.52 -4.44 20.48
CA VAL A 291 14.37 -4.85 21.62
C VAL A 291 15.40 -3.80 22.04
N THR A 292 15.69 -2.77 21.21
CA THR A 292 16.76 -1.80 21.48
C THR A 292 16.27 -0.42 21.88
N GLN A 293 15.00 -0.08 21.59
CA GLN A 293 14.49 1.26 21.81
C GLN A 293 13.48 1.34 22.95
N THR A 294 13.34 2.55 23.52
CA THR A 294 12.33 2.87 24.52
C THR A 294 10.97 3.14 23.87
N SER A 295 9.89 2.90 24.62
CA SER A 295 8.51 3.14 24.15
C SER A 295 8.27 4.57 23.65
N GLU A 296 8.93 5.57 24.25
CA GLU A 296 8.82 6.99 23.86
C GLU A 296 9.33 7.24 22.43
N LYS A 297 10.44 6.59 22.05
CA LYS A 297 11.02 6.74 20.71
C LYS A 297 10.26 5.93 19.64
N LEU A 298 9.73 4.76 20.02
CA LEU A 298 9.00 3.88 19.07
C LEU A 298 7.61 4.40 18.71
N GLY A 299 7.02 5.30 19.51
CA GLY A 299 5.61 5.71 19.35
C GLY A 299 4.61 4.56 19.55
N LYS A 300 5.08 3.41 20.04
CA LYS A 300 4.34 2.21 20.44
C LYS A 300 5.02 1.61 21.68
N THR A 301 4.36 0.71 22.39
CA THR A 301 4.95 0.02 23.54
C THR A 301 6.16 -0.80 23.09
N ALA A 302 7.37 -0.51 23.62
CA ALA A 302 8.57 -1.31 23.38
C ALA A 302 8.44 -2.70 24.01
N GLY A 303 9.00 -3.73 23.38
CA GLY A 303 8.92 -5.11 23.85
C GLY A 303 7.49 -5.67 23.77
N LYS A 304 6.61 -5.11 22.90
CA LYS A 304 5.26 -5.66 22.67
C LYS A 304 5.35 -7.08 22.13
N ASP A 305 6.25 -7.32 21.19
CA ASP A 305 6.44 -8.65 20.57
C ASP A 305 6.97 -9.67 21.57
N ILE A 306 7.91 -9.27 22.45
CA ILE A 306 8.41 -10.14 23.53
C ILE A 306 7.29 -10.48 24.52
N LYS A 307 6.47 -9.48 24.92
CA LYS A 307 5.33 -9.69 25.83
C LYS A 307 4.24 -10.56 25.24
N ALA A 308 4.04 -10.48 23.92
CA ALA A 308 3.11 -11.30 23.17
C ALA A 308 3.68 -12.71 22.84
N GLY A 309 4.92 -13.00 23.26
CA GLY A 309 5.56 -14.29 22.94
C GLY A 309 5.90 -14.45 21.46
N LYS A 310 5.96 -13.36 20.68
CA LYS A 310 6.33 -13.39 19.26
C LYS A 310 7.84 -13.62 19.11
N ALA A 311 8.22 -14.48 18.19
CA ALA A 311 9.61 -14.71 17.84
C ALA A 311 10.19 -13.51 17.07
N THR A 312 11.42 -13.09 17.42
CA THR A 312 12.14 -12.00 16.74
C THR A 312 13.53 -12.45 16.30
N TYR A 313 14.11 -11.84 15.27
CA TYR A 313 15.47 -12.13 14.84
C TYR A 313 16.49 -12.00 15.98
N PRO A 314 16.50 -10.92 16.80
CA PRO A 314 17.40 -10.82 17.94
C PRO A 314 17.26 -11.97 18.96
N ALA A 315 16.05 -12.45 19.21
CA ALA A 315 15.82 -13.58 20.12
C ALA A 315 16.35 -14.91 19.56
N ILE A 316 16.28 -15.12 18.24
CA ILE A 316 16.66 -16.39 17.61
C ILE A 316 18.16 -16.45 17.28
N VAL A 317 18.72 -15.38 16.68
CA VAL A 317 20.10 -15.40 16.17
C VAL A 317 21.03 -14.43 16.86
N GLY A 318 20.55 -13.66 17.83
CA GLY A 318 21.28 -12.61 18.52
C GLY A 318 21.30 -11.27 17.78
N LEU A 319 21.47 -10.19 18.53
CA LEU A 319 21.39 -8.81 18.01
C LEU A 319 22.40 -8.50 16.91
N GLU A 320 23.68 -8.85 17.13
CA GLU A 320 24.74 -8.57 16.16
C GLU A 320 24.56 -9.30 14.81
N ARG A 321 24.08 -10.53 14.86
CA ARG A 321 23.79 -11.28 13.64
C ARG A 321 22.57 -10.73 12.92
N SER A 322 21.55 -10.25 13.65
CA SER A 322 20.38 -9.57 13.10
C SER A 322 20.79 -8.29 12.37
N ARG A 323 21.68 -7.48 12.95
CA ARG A 323 22.23 -6.27 12.28
C ARG A 323 22.94 -6.62 10.96
N LYS A 324 23.79 -7.63 10.96
CA LYS A 324 24.49 -8.08 9.73
C LYS A 324 23.51 -8.58 8.67
N ILE A 325 22.42 -9.24 9.06
CA ILE A 325 21.35 -9.68 8.13
C ILE A 325 20.66 -8.45 7.53
N ALA A 326 20.28 -7.47 8.36
CA ALA A 326 19.65 -6.24 7.91
C ALA A 326 20.55 -5.43 6.95
N GLU A 327 21.82 -5.28 7.27
CA GLU A 327 22.81 -4.61 6.42
C GLU A 327 22.98 -5.31 5.06
N LYS A 328 23.08 -6.64 5.06
CA LYS A 328 23.18 -7.41 3.82
C LYS A 328 21.94 -7.23 2.94
N LEU A 329 20.74 -7.38 3.51
CA LEU A 329 19.49 -7.23 2.77
C LEU A 329 19.32 -5.81 2.22
N THR A 330 19.71 -4.80 3.01
CA THR A 330 19.70 -3.39 2.59
C THR A 330 20.65 -3.17 1.40
N SER A 331 21.88 -3.69 1.49
CA SER A 331 22.86 -3.60 0.40
C SER A 331 22.37 -4.30 -0.87
N GLU A 332 21.78 -5.49 -0.75
CA GLU A 332 21.20 -6.23 -1.88
C GLU A 332 20.01 -5.50 -2.50
N ALA A 333 19.18 -4.83 -1.69
CA ALA A 333 18.09 -4.00 -2.18
C ALA A 333 18.62 -2.84 -3.04
N PHE A 334 19.58 -2.08 -2.57
CA PHE A 334 20.16 -0.97 -3.35
C PHE A 334 20.89 -1.45 -4.60
N ALA A 335 21.62 -2.57 -4.52
CA ALA A 335 22.28 -3.16 -5.67
C ALA A 335 21.29 -3.58 -6.76
N ALA A 336 20.09 -4.01 -6.39
CA ALA A 336 19.03 -4.37 -7.33
C ALA A 336 18.57 -3.19 -8.19
N LEU A 337 18.69 -1.94 -7.71
CA LEU A 337 18.32 -0.73 -8.46
C LEU A 337 19.37 -0.24 -9.44
N THR A 338 20.56 -0.82 -9.47
CA THR A 338 21.66 -0.43 -10.38
C THR A 338 21.24 -0.31 -11.85
N PRO A 339 20.39 -1.21 -12.42
CA PRO A 339 19.97 -1.11 -13.82
C PRO A 339 19.18 0.16 -14.17
N PHE A 340 18.52 0.78 -13.17
CA PHE A 340 17.73 2.00 -13.37
C PHE A 340 18.57 3.27 -13.42
N LYS A 341 19.84 3.21 -12.97
CA LYS A 341 20.73 4.37 -12.89
C LYS A 341 20.07 5.50 -12.05
N GLY A 342 20.19 6.76 -12.45
CA GLY A 342 19.60 7.92 -11.77
C GLY A 342 18.05 7.91 -11.72
N ARG A 343 17.36 7.10 -12.54
CA ARG A 343 15.90 7.01 -12.53
C ARG A 343 15.32 6.41 -11.23
N ALA A 344 16.11 5.69 -10.44
CA ALA A 344 15.69 5.06 -9.20
C ALA A 344 15.94 5.93 -7.94
N GLU A 345 16.26 7.21 -8.08
CA GLU A 345 16.56 8.08 -6.95
C GLU A 345 15.43 8.11 -5.92
N VAL A 346 14.18 8.21 -6.38
CA VAL A 346 12.99 8.19 -5.53
C VAL A 346 12.86 6.86 -4.77
N LEU A 347 13.03 5.72 -5.46
CA LEU A 347 13.00 4.40 -4.81
C LEU A 347 14.11 4.24 -3.78
N ASN A 348 15.32 4.72 -4.08
CA ASN A 348 16.44 4.73 -3.13
C ASN A 348 16.10 5.56 -1.89
N GLY A 349 15.59 6.77 -2.06
CA GLY A 349 15.19 7.64 -0.96
C GLY A 349 14.09 7.02 -0.08
N LEU A 350 13.07 6.42 -0.69
CA LEU A 350 12.01 5.73 0.05
C LEU A 350 12.53 4.51 0.82
N ALA A 351 13.44 3.72 0.22
CA ALA A 351 14.04 2.59 0.91
C ALA A 351 14.92 3.06 2.08
N GLN A 352 15.74 4.10 1.90
CA GLN A 352 16.51 4.72 2.99
C GLN A 352 15.59 5.17 4.12
N PHE A 353 14.51 5.89 3.81
CA PHE A 353 13.54 6.34 4.80
C PHE A 353 12.86 5.18 5.55
N LEU A 354 12.57 4.06 4.85
CA LEU A 354 11.98 2.87 5.45
C LEU A 354 12.95 2.12 6.37
N LEU A 355 14.23 2.04 5.98
CA LEU A 355 15.24 1.22 6.61
C LEU A 355 16.10 1.99 7.63
N GLN A 356 16.14 3.32 7.56
CA GLN A 356 16.87 4.19 8.51
C GLN A 356 15.99 4.69 9.65
N ARG A 357 15.00 3.89 10.07
CA ARG A 357 14.20 4.21 11.26
C ARG A 357 15.14 4.24 12.46
N ASP A 358 15.29 5.44 13.00
CA ASP A 358 15.98 5.77 14.23
C ASP A 358 17.50 5.68 14.26
N ARG A 359 17.97 6.69 13.68
CA ARG A 359 19.14 7.35 14.28
C ARG A 359 18.74 8.71 14.83
#